data_6915d89d88b50f7675b044a061d220da
#
_entry.id   6915d89d88b50f7675b044a061d220da
#
_cell.length_a   1.000
_cell.length_b   1.000
_cell.length_c   1.000
_cell.angle_alpha   90.00
_cell.angle_beta   90.00
_cell.angle_gamma   90.00
#
_symmetry.space_group_name_H-M   'P 1'
#
loop_
_entity.id
_entity.type
_entity.pdbx_description
1 polymer ?
#
loop_
_entity_poly.entity_id
_entity_poly.type
_entity_poly.pdbx_seq_one_letter_code
_entity_poly.pdbx_strand_id
1 'polypeptide(L)'
;MSDRKIVVLGSAAAEGIPAIFCNCDTCKAAWRNGGKDFRLRTSYQLGEFVRVDFGPDSMVQEMRYQLHSERLRHIIVTHSHEDHFDTTLFNYRKSCFSKVAPDNILNIYGGAGVVRKINQSAWNSGKTIGFHGDFSCLQMQVHELYPFQSIELPDVDMTIYPLKANHMVQIATEEPMIYVVRWGEKHIMIANDTGYFCDEDWEYLANMNVTLDTVLNDCTGCFFDNRNNHMSGKYVLETKQRLTEIGMVNADTRYFVNHFSHNGHGTHAQLEEYYNPHGIEVAFDGLEICL
;
A
#
# COMPACT_ATOMS: atom_id res chain seq x y z
N MET A 1 12.72 -3.41 22.99
CA MET A 1 11.70 -2.81 22.15
C MET A 1 11.91 -3.43 20.78
N SER A 2 10.93 -4.11 20.17
CA SER A 2 11.09 -4.59 18.80
C SER A 2 11.25 -3.35 17.91
N ASP A 3 12.30 -3.31 17.11
CA ASP A 3 12.52 -2.21 16.18
C ASP A 3 11.31 -2.13 15.24
N ARG A 4 10.56 -1.02 15.29
CA ARG A 4 9.45 -0.77 14.37
C ARG A 4 10.03 -0.62 12.97
N LYS A 5 9.74 -1.56 12.11
CA LYS A 5 10.31 -1.66 10.77
C LYS A 5 9.22 -1.82 9.72
N ILE A 6 9.30 -1.00 8.66
CA ILE A 6 8.52 -1.16 7.44
C ILE A 6 9.41 -1.82 6.40
N VAL A 7 8.91 -2.82 5.70
CA VAL A 7 9.56 -3.39 4.52
C VAL A 7 8.72 -3.08 3.30
N VAL A 8 9.32 -2.44 2.30
CA VAL A 8 8.69 -2.22 0.99
C VAL A 8 8.79 -3.54 0.22
N LEU A 9 7.68 -4.26 0.09
CA LEU A 9 7.64 -5.58 -0.55
C LEU A 9 7.59 -5.51 -2.07
N GLY A 10 7.08 -4.40 -2.58
CA GLY A 10 7.02 -4.06 -3.98
C GLY A 10 6.87 -2.56 -4.15
N SER A 11 7.35 -2.04 -5.26
CA SER A 11 7.45 -0.60 -5.51
C SER A 11 6.90 -0.16 -6.87
N ALA A 12 6.26 -1.06 -7.62
CA ALA A 12 5.65 -0.77 -8.91
C ALA A 12 4.12 -0.61 -8.82
N ALA A 13 3.58 0.05 -9.83
CA ALA A 13 2.16 0.05 -10.19
C ALA A 13 1.70 -1.32 -10.75
N ALA A 14 0.47 -1.39 -11.22
CA ALA A 14 -0.24 -2.62 -11.61
C ALA A 14 0.53 -3.54 -12.56
N GLU A 15 1.33 -2.99 -13.47
CA GLU A 15 2.02 -3.77 -14.51
C GLU A 15 3.31 -4.46 -14.00
N GLY A 16 3.87 -3.99 -12.86
CA GLY A 16 5.23 -4.33 -12.46
C GLY A 16 6.30 -3.71 -13.37
N ILE A 17 7.58 -3.80 -12.99
CA ILE A 17 8.69 -3.39 -13.84
C ILE A 17 9.77 -4.49 -13.82
N PRO A 18 10.14 -5.08 -14.97
CA PRO A 18 9.58 -4.85 -16.31
C PRO A 18 8.16 -5.41 -16.45
N ALA A 19 7.29 -4.70 -17.19
CA ALA A 19 5.91 -5.12 -17.44
C ALA A 19 5.88 -6.29 -18.45
N ILE A 20 5.00 -7.27 -18.17
CA ILE A 20 5.03 -8.61 -18.80
C ILE A 20 4.89 -8.60 -20.34
N PHE A 21 4.16 -7.64 -20.92
CA PHE A 21 3.95 -7.55 -22.37
C PHE A 21 4.62 -6.31 -22.97
N CYS A 22 5.57 -5.68 -22.24
CA CYS A 22 6.13 -4.39 -22.63
C CYS A 22 7.57 -4.49 -23.12
N ASN A 23 7.86 -3.73 -24.18
CA ASN A 23 9.19 -3.61 -24.77
C ASN A 23 9.65 -2.13 -24.86
N CYS A 24 9.18 -1.29 -23.92
CA CYS A 24 9.61 0.11 -23.81
C CYS A 24 11.05 0.22 -23.25
N ASP A 25 11.61 1.41 -23.31
CA ASP A 25 13.00 1.63 -22.89
C ASP A 25 13.19 1.43 -21.39
N THR A 26 12.20 1.77 -20.55
CA THR A 26 12.21 1.50 -19.11
C THR A 26 12.27 -0.01 -18.82
N CYS A 27 11.42 -0.80 -19.48
CA CYS A 27 11.43 -2.26 -19.31
C CYS A 27 12.72 -2.91 -19.83
N LYS A 28 13.25 -2.43 -20.96
CA LYS A 28 14.56 -2.87 -21.48
C LYS A 28 15.70 -2.50 -20.52
N ALA A 29 15.64 -1.31 -19.94
CA ALA A 29 16.63 -0.88 -18.95
C ALA A 29 16.56 -1.76 -17.70
N ALA A 30 15.35 -2.05 -17.21
CA ALA A 30 15.18 -2.95 -16.08
C ALA A 30 15.79 -4.33 -16.32
N TRP A 31 15.58 -4.92 -17.51
CA TRP A 31 16.21 -6.20 -17.88
C TRP A 31 17.73 -6.13 -17.92
N ARG A 32 18.33 -5.00 -18.34
CA ARG A 32 19.79 -4.83 -18.37
C ARG A 32 20.37 -4.59 -16.98
N ASN A 33 19.72 -3.77 -16.18
CA ASN A 33 20.24 -3.28 -14.90
C ASN A 33 19.97 -4.27 -13.77
N GLY A 34 18.77 -4.91 -13.76
CA GLY A 34 18.33 -5.73 -12.64
C GLY A 34 18.21 -4.93 -11.34
N GLY A 35 18.36 -5.61 -10.21
CA GLY A 35 18.42 -4.98 -8.90
C GLY A 35 17.21 -4.09 -8.60
N LYS A 36 17.44 -2.82 -8.26
CA LYS A 36 16.39 -1.85 -7.88
C LYS A 36 15.45 -1.46 -9.03
N ASP A 37 15.82 -1.77 -10.29
CA ASP A 37 14.92 -1.56 -11.44
C ASP A 37 13.92 -2.69 -11.65
N PHE A 38 14.08 -3.85 -10.98
CA PHE A 38 13.04 -4.88 -10.90
C PHE A 38 12.10 -4.57 -9.76
N ARG A 39 10.82 -4.38 -10.09
CA ARG A 39 9.82 -3.94 -9.13
C ARG A 39 8.56 -4.79 -9.19
N LEU A 40 8.22 -5.43 -8.08
CA LEU A 40 6.94 -6.07 -7.85
C LEU A 40 5.87 -5.02 -7.55
N ARG A 41 4.60 -5.41 -7.64
CA ARG A 41 3.46 -4.55 -7.30
C ARG A 41 3.51 -4.11 -5.85
N THR A 42 3.07 -2.89 -5.61
CA THR A 42 3.17 -2.23 -4.31
C THR A 42 2.49 -3.00 -3.19
N SER A 43 3.23 -3.21 -2.12
CA SER A 43 2.75 -3.73 -0.84
C SER A 43 3.78 -3.43 0.25
N TYR A 44 3.35 -3.38 1.51
CA TYR A 44 4.24 -3.11 2.64
C TYR A 44 3.98 -4.10 3.77
N GLN A 45 5.06 -4.52 4.44
CA GLN A 45 5.00 -5.23 5.72
C GLN A 45 5.35 -4.25 6.85
N LEU A 46 4.46 -4.11 7.83
CA LEU A 46 4.67 -3.31 9.04
C LEU A 46 4.86 -4.26 10.23
N GLY A 47 6.11 -4.45 10.65
CA GLY A 47 6.46 -5.47 11.63
C GLY A 47 6.11 -6.88 11.14
N GLU A 48 5.72 -7.76 12.08
CA GLU A 48 5.41 -9.17 11.74
C GLU A 48 3.93 -9.41 11.40
N PHE A 49 3.02 -8.56 11.86
CA PHE A 49 1.60 -8.89 11.97
C PHE A 49 0.69 -8.09 11.05
N VAL A 50 1.21 -7.01 10.43
CA VAL A 50 0.40 -6.10 9.62
C VAL A 50 0.97 -6.00 8.22
N ARG A 51 0.09 -6.11 7.21
CA ARG A 51 0.43 -5.85 5.81
C ARG A 51 -0.52 -4.81 5.22
N VAL A 52 0.03 -3.93 4.40
CA VAL A 52 -0.76 -3.02 3.56
C VAL A 52 -0.72 -3.54 2.14
N ASP A 53 -1.88 -3.79 1.59
CA ASP A 53 -2.17 -4.43 0.31
C ASP A 53 -1.66 -5.88 0.20
N PHE A 54 -2.44 -6.70 -0.47
CA PHE A 54 -2.19 -8.14 -0.64
C PHE A 54 -2.54 -8.55 -2.08
N GLY A 55 -1.70 -8.10 -3.01
CA GLY A 55 -1.86 -8.32 -4.44
C GLY A 55 -1.30 -9.68 -4.89
N PRO A 56 -1.31 -9.95 -6.22
CA PRO A 56 -0.92 -11.25 -6.80
C PRO A 56 0.56 -11.60 -6.59
N ASP A 57 1.42 -10.62 -6.35
CA ASP A 57 2.85 -10.85 -6.08
C ASP A 57 3.14 -11.34 -4.65
N SER A 58 2.10 -11.45 -3.79
CA SER A 58 2.26 -11.83 -2.37
C SER A 58 3.00 -13.15 -2.19
N MET A 59 2.84 -14.12 -3.09
CA MET A 59 3.58 -15.38 -3.03
C MET A 59 5.08 -15.20 -3.32
N VAL A 60 5.43 -14.34 -4.27
CA VAL A 60 6.83 -14.03 -4.59
C VAL A 60 7.45 -13.22 -3.45
N GLN A 61 6.72 -12.26 -2.91
CA GLN A 61 7.12 -11.45 -1.76
C GLN A 61 7.37 -12.33 -0.53
N GLU A 62 6.47 -13.29 -0.24
CA GLU A 62 6.62 -14.29 0.83
C GLU A 62 7.96 -15.03 0.77
N MET A 63 8.27 -15.59 -0.41
CA MET A 63 9.49 -16.36 -0.61
C MET A 63 10.75 -15.49 -0.59
N ARG A 64 10.67 -14.29 -1.18
CA ARG A 64 11.83 -13.40 -1.31
C ARG A 64 12.25 -12.81 0.04
N TYR A 65 11.27 -12.46 0.89
CA TYR A 65 11.53 -11.73 2.13
C TYR A 65 11.30 -12.58 3.39
N GLN A 66 10.93 -13.86 3.25
CA GLN A 66 10.69 -14.80 4.37
C GLN A 66 9.71 -14.20 5.41
N LEU A 67 8.52 -13.78 4.92
CA LEU A 67 7.61 -12.93 5.71
C LEU A 67 6.84 -13.66 6.80
N HIS A 68 6.69 -14.98 6.69
CA HIS A 68 5.89 -15.78 7.63
C HIS A 68 4.43 -15.32 7.72
N SER A 69 3.76 -15.21 6.56
CA SER A 69 2.38 -14.70 6.45
C SER A 69 1.35 -15.55 7.21
N GLU A 70 1.69 -16.76 7.66
CA GLU A 70 0.87 -17.54 8.61
C GLU A 70 0.70 -16.85 9.96
N ARG A 71 1.53 -15.84 10.27
CA ARG A 71 1.49 -15.02 11.49
C ARG A 71 0.72 -13.72 11.32
N LEU A 72 0.33 -13.34 10.09
CA LEU A 72 -0.41 -12.11 9.84
C LEU A 72 -1.72 -12.10 10.62
N ARG A 73 -2.02 -10.95 11.21
CA ARG A 73 -3.27 -10.67 11.95
C ARG A 73 -4.13 -9.63 11.25
N HIS A 74 -3.51 -8.70 10.52
CA HIS A 74 -4.17 -7.57 9.89
C HIS A 74 -3.66 -7.35 8.47
N ILE A 75 -4.58 -7.22 7.53
CA ILE A 75 -4.32 -6.73 6.18
C ILE A 75 -5.19 -5.49 5.98
N ILE A 76 -4.56 -4.37 5.65
CA ILE A 76 -5.19 -3.09 5.37
C ILE A 76 -5.11 -2.89 3.87
N VAL A 77 -6.25 -2.78 3.20
CA VAL A 77 -6.32 -2.71 1.74
C VAL A 77 -6.72 -1.32 1.31
N THR A 78 -5.94 -0.71 0.43
CA THR A 78 -6.18 0.64 -0.07
C THR A 78 -7.44 0.71 -0.95
N HIS A 79 -7.57 -0.23 -1.87
CA HIS A 79 -8.71 -0.34 -2.78
C HIS A 79 -8.77 -1.71 -3.45
N SER A 80 -9.81 -1.95 -4.25
CA SER A 80 -10.12 -3.29 -4.77
C SER A 80 -9.45 -3.67 -6.09
N HIS A 81 -8.54 -2.86 -6.65
CA HIS A 81 -7.83 -3.25 -7.87
C HIS A 81 -7.03 -4.54 -7.67
N GLU A 82 -6.81 -5.28 -8.77
CA GLU A 82 -6.21 -6.61 -8.75
C GLU A 82 -4.77 -6.60 -8.24
N ASP A 83 -4.03 -5.54 -8.49
CA ASP A 83 -2.63 -5.39 -8.07
C ASP A 83 -2.48 -5.14 -6.56
N HIS A 84 -3.51 -4.60 -5.91
CA HIS A 84 -3.54 -4.35 -4.47
C HIS A 84 -4.26 -5.42 -3.67
N PHE A 85 -5.24 -6.11 -4.27
CA PHE A 85 -6.05 -7.09 -3.56
C PHE A 85 -6.39 -8.32 -4.39
N ASP A 86 -5.62 -9.40 -4.22
CA ASP A 86 -5.92 -10.72 -4.80
C ASP A 86 -6.57 -11.64 -3.77
N THR A 87 -7.86 -11.87 -3.93
CA THR A 87 -8.64 -12.69 -3.02
C THR A 87 -8.45 -14.19 -3.20
N THR A 88 -7.81 -14.64 -4.28
CA THR A 88 -7.65 -16.07 -4.58
C THR A 88 -6.73 -16.77 -3.58
N LEU A 89 -5.72 -16.07 -3.08
CA LEU A 89 -4.75 -16.61 -2.13
C LEU A 89 -5.38 -16.94 -0.76
N PHE A 90 -6.44 -16.26 -0.35
CA PHE A 90 -7.11 -16.54 0.93
C PHE A 90 -7.76 -17.91 0.98
N ASN A 91 -8.09 -18.52 -0.17
CA ASN A 91 -8.58 -19.89 -0.22
C ASN A 91 -7.60 -20.90 0.37
N TYR A 92 -6.30 -20.60 0.33
CA TYR A 92 -5.25 -21.47 0.89
C TYR A 92 -5.22 -21.47 2.43
N ARG A 93 -5.99 -20.62 3.11
CA ARG A 93 -6.18 -20.69 4.57
C ARG A 93 -7.12 -21.83 5.01
N LYS A 94 -7.84 -22.49 4.07
CA LYS A 94 -8.65 -23.68 4.41
C LYS A 94 -7.79 -24.76 5.02
N SER A 95 -8.32 -25.49 6.01
CA SER A 95 -7.62 -26.51 6.77
C SER A 95 -7.06 -27.69 5.92
N CYS A 96 -7.60 -27.86 4.69
CA CYS A 96 -7.07 -28.84 3.74
C CYS A 96 -5.77 -28.38 3.04
N PHE A 97 -5.46 -27.09 3.07
CA PHE A 97 -4.26 -26.51 2.46
C PHE A 97 -3.25 -26.01 3.50
N SER A 98 -3.72 -25.47 4.61
CA SER A 98 -2.86 -24.83 5.61
C SER A 98 -3.17 -25.28 7.02
N LYS A 99 -2.18 -25.17 7.89
CA LYS A 99 -2.32 -25.34 9.34
C LYS A 99 -2.15 -24.00 10.01
N VAL A 100 -3.22 -23.24 10.06
CA VAL A 100 -3.25 -21.94 10.76
C VAL A 100 -3.48 -22.20 12.25
N ALA A 101 -2.79 -21.48 13.13
CA ALA A 101 -3.00 -21.56 14.57
C ALA A 101 -4.46 -21.23 14.91
N PRO A 102 -5.11 -21.98 15.84
CA PRO A 102 -6.55 -21.81 16.09
C PRO A 102 -6.94 -20.40 16.56
N ASP A 103 -6.03 -19.69 17.19
CA ASP A 103 -6.20 -18.31 17.72
C ASP A 103 -5.77 -17.24 16.74
N ASN A 104 -5.24 -17.60 15.56
CA ASN A 104 -4.87 -16.65 14.52
C ASN A 104 -6.09 -16.33 13.65
N ILE A 105 -6.80 -15.26 13.98
CA ILE A 105 -7.85 -14.68 13.15
C ILE A 105 -7.22 -13.57 12.30
N LEU A 106 -7.30 -13.71 10.97
CA LEU A 106 -6.85 -12.68 10.02
C LEU A 106 -7.96 -11.66 9.80
N ASN A 107 -7.71 -10.43 10.18
CA ASN A 107 -8.61 -9.31 9.97
C ASN A 107 -8.24 -8.58 8.67
N ILE A 108 -9.19 -8.40 7.77
CA ILE A 108 -9.04 -7.66 6.51
C ILE A 108 -9.86 -6.38 6.61
N TYR A 109 -9.23 -5.25 6.36
CA TYR A 109 -9.80 -3.92 6.44
C TYR A 109 -9.75 -3.26 5.06
N GLY A 110 -10.84 -2.63 4.63
CA GLY A 110 -10.88 -1.88 3.37
C GLY A 110 -12.26 -1.30 3.09
N GLY A 111 -12.38 -0.48 2.08
CA GLY A 111 -13.64 0.13 1.68
C GLY A 111 -14.66 -0.86 1.12
N ALA A 112 -15.85 -0.36 0.77
CA ALA A 112 -16.97 -1.16 0.25
C ALA A 112 -16.58 -2.05 -0.95
N GLY A 113 -15.69 -1.58 -1.83
CA GLY A 113 -15.19 -2.36 -2.97
C GLY A 113 -14.40 -3.59 -2.54
N VAL A 114 -13.53 -3.45 -1.55
CA VAL A 114 -12.74 -4.54 -0.96
C VAL A 114 -13.66 -5.57 -0.33
N VAL A 115 -14.63 -5.13 0.49
CA VAL A 115 -15.63 -6.00 1.12
C VAL A 115 -16.45 -6.75 0.06
N ARG A 116 -16.88 -6.07 -0.99
CA ARG A 116 -17.59 -6.68 -2.12
C ARG A 116 -16.75 -7.73 -2.84
N LYS A 117 -15.49 -7.40 -3.15
CA LYS A 117 -14.58 -8.28 -3.90
C LYS A 117 -14.32 -9.59 -3.16
N ILE A 118 -14.04 -9.54 -1.86
CA ILE A 118 -13.81 -10.76 -1.07
C ILE A 118 -15.08 -11.60 -0.91
N ASN A 119 -16.24 -10.97 -0.77
CA ASN A 119 -17.53 -11.66 -0.73
C ASN A 119 -17.84 -12.38 -2.04
N GLN A 120 -17.56 -11.76 -3.20
CA GLN A 120 -17.72 -12.39 -4.52
C GLN A 120 -16.78 -13.58 -4.71
N SER A 121 -15.54 -13.50 -4.24
CA SER A 121 -14.58 -14.60 -4.29
C SER A 121 -15.05 -15.81 -3.45
N ALA A 122 -15.58 -15.55 -2.28
CA ALA A 122 -16.16 -16.57 -1.42
C ALA A 122 -17.37 -17.27 -2.06
N TRP A 123 -18.23 -16.52 -2.75
CA TRP A 123 -19.36 -17.05 -3.52
C TRP A 123 -18.88 -17.99 -4.64
N ASN A 124 -17.88 -17.58 -5.41
CA ASN A 124 -17.35 -18.38 -6.53
C ASN A 124 -16.70 -19.70 -6.07
N SER A 125 -16.32 -19.83 -4.80
CA SER A 125 -15.77 -21.07 -4.24
C SER A 125 -16.83 -22.13 -3.92
N GLY A 126 -18.11 -21.92 -4.29
CA GLY A 126 -19.20 -22.89 -4.14
C GLY A 126 -19.75 -23.02 -2.73
N LYS A 127 -19.37 -22.16 -1.82
CA LYS A 127 -19.99 -22.06 -0.50
C LYS A 127 -20.95 -20.88 -0.48
N THR A 128 -22.21 -21.15 -0.12
CA THR A 128 -23.20 -20.11 0.15
C THR A 128 -22.80 -19.37 1.43
N ILE A 129 -21.88 -18.44 1.29
CA ILE A 129 -21.57 -17.49 2.34
C ILE A 129 -22.64 -16.40 2.17
N GLY A 130 -23.42 -16.14 3.19
CA GLY A 130 -24.51 -15.17 3.15
C GLY A 130 -24.01 -13.77 2.74
N PHE A 131 -24.93 -12.81 2.58
CA PHE A 131 -24.65 -11.44 2.09
C PHE A 131 -23.57 -10.67 2.90
N HIS A 132 -23.20 -11.19 4.08
CA HIS A 132 -22.11 -10.74 4.94
C HIS A 132 -21.17 -11.91 5.23
N GLY A 133 -20.55 -12.45 4.23
CA GLY A 133 -19.63 -13.57 4.18
C GLY A 133 -19.19 -14.16 5.53
N ASP A 134 -19.59 -15.39 5.80
CA ASP A 134 -19.01 -16.15 6.91
C ASP A 134 -17.64 -16.70 6.46
N PHE A 135 -16.57 -16.06 6.91
CA PHE A 135 -15.19 -16.45 6.63
C PHE A 135 -14.59 -17.30 7.76
N SER A 136 -15.40 -17.84 8.69
CA SER A 136 -14.94 -18.62 9.82
C SER A 136 -14.10 -19.84 9.41
N CYS A 137 -14.47 -20.50 8.30
CA CYS A 137 -13.70 -21.63 7.76
C CYS A 137 -12.30 -21.26 7.22
N LEU A 138 -12.03 -19.96 7.07
CA LEU A 138 -10.73 -19.39 6.70
C LEU A 138 -10.05 -18.73 7.91
N GLN A 139 -10.66 -18.74 9.08
CA GLN A 139 -10.25 -17.98 10.26
C GLN A 139 -10.00 -16.51 9.90
N MET A 140 -10.99 -15.88 9.27
CA MET A 140 -10.90 -14.49 8.79
C MET A 140 -12.12 -13.69 9.21
N GLN A 141 -11.91 -12.39 9.39
CA GLN A 141 -12.95 -11.37 9.54
C GLN A 141 -12.69 -10.24 8.56
N VAL A 142 -13.77 -9.62 8.07
CA VAL A 142 -13.69 -8.51 7.12
C VAL A 142 -14.39 -7.30 7.71
N HIS A 143 -13.71 -6.16 7.69
CA HIS A 143 -14.14 -4.91 8.29
C HIS A 143 -14.20 -3.81 7.23
N GLU A 144 -15.33 -3.17 7.08
CA GLU A 144 -15.50 -2.04 6.18
C GLU A 144 -14.94 -0.77 6.81
N LEU A 145 -14.10 -0.06 6.07
CA LEU A 145 -13.54 1.22 6.44
C LEU A 145 -14.25 2.37 5.72
N TYR A 146 -14.23 3.51 6.38
CA TYR A 146 -14.75 4.76 5.84
C TYR A 146 -13.71 5.86 6.00
N PRO A 147 -13.53 6.74 4.99
CA PRO A 147 -12.63 7.89 5.12
C PRO A 147 -12.93 8.71 6.38
N PHE A 148 -11.87 9.19 7.02
CA PHE A 148 -11.92 10.02 8.23
C PHE A 148 -12.47 9.34 9.50
N GLN A 149 -12.69 8.03 9.47
CA GLN A 149 -13.07 7.24 10.63
C GLN A 149 -11.93 6.31 11.04
N SER A 150 -11.21 6.69 12.08
CA SER A 150 -10.07 5.90 12.56
C SER A 150 -10.51 4.58 13.19
N ILE A 151 -9.62 3.58 13.08
CA ILE A 151 -9.75 2.29 13.77
C ILE A 151 -8.51 2.02 14.61
N GLU A 152 -8.70 1.37 15.74
CA GLU A 152 -7.61 0.94 16.61
C GLU A 152 -7.31 -0.55 16.43
N LEU A 153 -6.04 -0.90 16.39
CA LEU A 153 -5.49 -2.25 16.38
C LEU A 153 -4.61 -2.42 17.62
N PRO A 154 -5.21 -2.65 18.80
CA PRO A 154 -4.50 -2.56 20.07
C PRO A 154 -3.46 -3.67 20.27
N ASP A 155 -3.67 -4.83 19.65
CA ASP A 155 -2.75 -5.97 19.74
C ASP A 155 -1.42 -5.77 19.00
N VAL A 156 -1.34 -4.74 18.14
CA VAL A 156 -0.14 -4.32 17.40
C VAL A 156 0.26 -2.87 17.68
N ASP A 157 -0.39 -2.20 18.63
CA ASP A 157 -0.16 -0.80 19.02
C ASP A 157 -0.27 0.17 17.83
N MET A 158 -1.28 -0.03 16.97
CA MET A 158 -1.53 0.82 15.80
C MET A 158 -2.92 1.46 15.83
N THR A 159 -3.01 2.66 15.24
CA THR A 159 -4.26 3.29 14.85
C THR A 159 -4.18 3.68 13.38
N ILE A 160 -5.20 3.34 12.62
CA ILE A 160 -5.29 3.61 11.19
C ILE A 160 -6.25 4.77 10.99
N TYR A 161 -5.82 5.78 10.26
CA TYR A 161 -6.60 6.95 9.87
C TYR A 161 -6.78 6.93 8.34
N PRO A 162 -7.93 6.42 7.84
CA PRO A 162 -8.23 6.41 6.41
C PRO A 162 -8.52 7.81 5.91
N LEU A 163 -7.94 8.17 4.76
CA LEU A 163 -8.24 9.37 3.99
C LEU A 163 -8.72 8.95 2.60
N LYS A 164 -9.29 9.87 1.83
CA LYS A 164 -9.69 9.61 0.45
C LYS A 164 -8.46 9.54 -0.46
N ALA A 165 -8.46 8.64 -1.42
CA ALA A 165 -7.50 8.67 -2.52
C ALA A 165 -8.16 9.31 -3.75
N ASN A 166 -7.45 10.22 -4.40
CA ASN A 166 -7.84 10.73 -5.71
C ASN A 166 -7.48 9.70 -6.79
N HIS A 167 -8.23 8.61 -6.83
CA HIS A 167 -7.96 7.47 -7.69
C HIS A 167 -9.24 6.91 -8.31
N MET A 168 -9.19 6.53 -9.59
CA MET A 168 -10.33 5.96 -10.29
C MET A 168 -10.42 4.47 -10.02
N VAL A 169 -11.58 4.04 -9.54
CA VAL A 169 -11.91 2.63 -9.28
C VAL A 169 -13.08 2.18 -10.15
N GLN A 170 -13.14 0.88 -10.44
CA GLN A 170 -14.18 0.32 -11.32
C GLN A 170 -15.55 0.24 -10.65
N ILE A 171 -15.60 0.24 -9.33
CA ILE A 171 -16.83 0.13 -8.55
C ILE A 171 -17.27 1.52 -8.13
N ALA A 172 -18.33 2.04 -8.71
CA ALA A 172 -18.81 3.41 -8.51
C ALA A 172 -19.14 3.77 -7.04
N THR A 173 -19.33 2.78 -6.16
CA THR A 173 -19.60 2.97 -4.73
C THR A 173 -18.37 2.78 -3.86
N GLU A 174 -17.23 2.50 -4.45
CA GLU A 174 -15.96 2.37 -3.72
C GLU A 174 -15.31 3.74 -3.56
N GLU A 175 -14.88 4.04 -2.35
CA GLU A 175 -13.95 5.12 -2.07
C GLU A 175 -12.57 4.50 -1.83
N PRO A 176 -11.62 4.66 -2.76
CA PRO A 176 -10.24 4.24 -2.56
C PRO A 176 -9.60 5.09 -1.46
N MET A 177 -8.67 4.52 -0.71
CA MET A 177 -8.12 5.15 0.49
C MET A 177 -6.61 5.17 0.49
N ILE A 178 -6.08 6.22 1.10
CA ILE A 178 -4.72 6.32 1.60
C ILE A 178 -4.77 6.35 3.12
N TYR A 179 -3.66 6.14 3.79
CA TYR A 179 -3.64 5.96 5.23
C TYR A 179 -2.58 6.81 5.91
N VAL A 180 -2.95 7.40 7.06
CA VAL A 180 -1.97 7.71 8.11
C VAL A 180 -2.06 6.60 9.15
N VAL A 181 -0.92 6.06 9.54
CA VAL A 181 -0.80 4.99 10.55
C VAL A 181 -0.03 5.55 11.73
N ARG A 182 -0.65 5.59 12.92
CA ARG A 182 0.09 5.73 14.17
C ARG A 182 0.56 4.34 14.60
N TRP A 183 1.83 4.19 14.88
CA TRP A 183 2.43 2.96 15.40
C TRP A 183 3.26 3.28 16.65
N GLY A 184 2.66 3.10 17.82
CA GLY A 184 3.20 3.66 19.06
C GLY A 184 3.24 5.19 18.99
N GLU A 185 4.42 5.75 19.14
CA GLU A 185 4.67 7.20 19.04
C GLU A 185 5.00 7.66 17.61
N LYS A 186 5.07 6.73 16.64
CA LYS A 186 5.47 7.01 15.24
C LYS A 186 4.27 7.19 14.34
N HIS A 187 4.38 8.12 13.38
CA HIS A 187 3.35 8.37 12.38
C HIS A 187 3.89 8.15 10.97
N ILE A 188 3.17 7.38 10.18
CA ILE A 188 3.54 6.95 8.84
C ILE A 188 2.41 7.33 7.89
N MET A 189 2.71 7.99 6.79
CA MET A 189 1.76 8.17 5.69
C MET A 189 2.04 7.16 4.59
N ILE A 190 1.01 6.41 4.18
CA ILE A 190 1.02 5.50 3.03
C ILE A 190 0.01 6.05 2.03
N ALA A 191 0.49 6.71 1.00
CA ALA A 191 -0.29 7.45 0.02
C ALA A 191 0.05 7.00 -1.41
N ASN A 192 -0.19 5.71 -1.69
CA ASN A 192 -0.06 5.16 -3.04
C ASN A 192 -1.42 5.16 -3.74
N ASP A 193 -1.40 5.06 -5.04
CA ASP A 193 -2.56 5.09 -5.92
C ASP A 193 -3.45 6.30 -5.63
N THR A 194 -2.83 7.45 -5.66
CA THR A 194 -3.55 8.72 -5.51
C THR A 194 -2.94 9.81 -6.36
N GLY A 195 -3.80 10.64 -6.95
CA GLY A 195 -3.42 11.96 -7.42
C GLY A 195 -3.22 12.93 -6.24
N TYR A 196 -3.09 14.21 -6.55
CA TYR A 196 -3.01 15.26 -5.54
C TYR A 196 -4.23 15.21 -4.62
N PHE A 197 -4.00 15.29 -3.32
CA PHE A 197 -5.04 15.10 -2.30
C PHE A 197 -6.19 16.10 -2.47
N CYS A 198 -7.40 15.69 -2.12
CA CYS A 198 -8.57 16.55 -2.14
C CYS A 198 -8.56 17.56 -0.97
N ASP A 199 -9.41 18.57 -1.03
CA ASP A 199 -9.44 19.62 -0.01
C ASP A 199 -9.84 19.07 1.36
N GLU A 200 -10.71 18.06 1.42
CA GLU A 200 -11.16 17.43 2.65
C GLU A 200 -10.00 16.68 3.33
N ASP A 201 -9.12 16.02 2.56
CA ASP A 201 -7.92 15.38 3.11
C ASP A 201 -6.96 16.42 3.70
N TRP A 202 -6.75 17.53 2.99
CA TRP A 202 -5.89 18.61 3.47
C TRP A 202 -6.42 19.24 4.77
N GLU A 203 -7.74 19.42 4.87
CA GLU A 203 -8.38 19.92 6.08
C GLU A 203 -8.22 18.94 7.23
N TYR A 204 -8.43 17.63 6.97
CA TYR A 204 -8.27 16.59 7.97
C TYR A 204 -6.83 16.49 8.47
N LEU A 205 -5.86 16.45 7.55
CA LEU A 205 -4.42 16.38 7.86
C LEU A 205 -3.96 17.59 8.70
N ALA A 206 -4.38 18.80 8.34
CA ALA A 206 -4.04 20.01 9.08
C ALA A 206 -4.55 19.98 10.53
N ASN A 207 -5.67 19.31 10.78
CA ASN A 207 -6.27 19.17 12.11
C ASN A 207 -5.69 18.03 12.95
N MET A 208 -4.91 17.12 12.37
CA MET A 208 -4.30 16.01 13.13
C MET A 208 -3.23 16.48 14.12
N ASN A 209 -2.58 17.61 13.85
CA ASN A 209 -1.50 18.17 14.71
C ASN A 209 -0.40 17.15 15.04
N VAL A 210 0.04 16.36 14.08
CA VAL A 210 1.10 15.36 14.21
C VAL A 210 2.21 15.62 13.20
N THR A 211 3.43 15.20 13.53
CA THR A 211 4.54 15.13 12.57
C THR A 211 4.70 13.69 12.10
N LEU A 212 4.88 13.51 10.80
CA LEU A 212 5.11 12.23 10.18
C LEU A 212 6.59 11.84 10.27
N ASP A 213 6.87 10.64 10.73
CA ASP A 213 8.24 10.08 10.72
C ASP A 213 8.60 9.58 9.32
N THR A 214 7.62 9.04 8.60
CA THR A 214 7.81 8.48 7.25
C THR A 214 6.63 8.80 6.35
N VAL A 215 6.93 9.16 5.12
CA VAL A 215 5.93 9.31 4.04
C VAL A 215 6.31 8.39 2.88
N LEU A 216 5.35 7.60 2.40
CA LEU A 216 5.44 6.78 1.19
C LEU A 216 4.39 7.32 0.22
N ASN A 217 4.83 8.06 -0.80
CA ASN A 217 3.97 8.84 -1.70
C ASN A 217 3.91 8.25 -3.10
N ASP A 218 2.75 8.30 -3.73
CA ASP A 218 2.57 7.92 -5.14
C ASP A 218 3.52 8.70 -6.05
N CYS A 219 4.08 7.99 -7.01
CA CYS A 219 4.89 8.57 -8.07
C CYS A 219 4.74 7.80 -9.38
N THR A 220 3.55 7.32 -9.67
CA THR A 220 3.25 6.53 -10.87
C THR A 220 3.55 7.32 -12.14
N GLY A 221 3.24 8.60 -12.16
CA GLY A 221 3.47 9.49 -13.29
C GLY A 221 4.95 9.84 -13.53
N CYS A 222 5.82 9.69 -12.53
CA CYS A 222 7.25 10.04 -12.58
C CYS A 222 7.49 11.40 -13.27
N PHE A 223 7.93 11.36 -14.53
CA PHE A 223 8.29 12.55 -15.32
C PHE A 223 7.16 13.11 -16.20
N PHE A 224 6.00 12.44 -16.26
CA PHE A 224 4.81 13.00 -16.93
C PHE A 224 4.09 13.98 -16.02
N ASP A 225 3.47 15.01 -16.60
CA ASP A 225 2.63 15.95 -15.85
C ASP A 225 1.25 15.32 -15.59
N ASN A 226 1.07 14.73 -14.42
CA ASN A 226 -0.18 14.12 -14.00
C ASN A 226 -0.51 14.53 -12.56
N ARG A 227 -1.70 15.06 -12.36
CA ARG A 227 -2.21 15.55 -11.07
C ARG A 227 -3.28 14.64 -10.48
N ASN A 228 -4.11 14.04 -11.33
CA ASN A 228 -5.27 13.27 -10.92
C ASN A 228 -5.02 11.79 -11.14
N ASN A 229 -5.68 10.96 -10.38
CA ASN A 229 -5.56 9.50 -10.40
C ASN A 229 -4.19 8.99 -9.88
N HIS A 230 -3.09 9.63 -10.28
CA HIS A 230 -1.72 9.40 -9.82
C HIS A 230 -0.95 10.70 -9.83
N MET A 231 0.17 10.75 -9.08
CA MET A 231 1.03 11.92 -9.07
C MET A 231 2.24 11.77 -10.01
N SER A 232 2.62 12.89 -10.60
CA SER A 232 3.94 13.08 -11.22
C SER A 232 4.90 13.74 -10.25
N GLY A 233 6.19 13.82 -10.61
CA GLY A 233 7.22 14.42 -9.78
C GLY A 233 6.91 15.83 -9.31
N LYS A 234 6.33 16.67 -10.18
CA LYS A 234 5.89 18.02 -9.84
C LYS A 234 4.91 18.02 -8.65
N TYR A 235 3.90 17.15 -8.68
CA TYR A 235 2.88 17.12 -7.64
C TYR A 235 3.33 16.39 -6.37
N VAL A 236 4.29 15.49 -6.48
CA VAL A 236 5.02 14.95 -5.31
C VAL A 236 5.73 16.09 -4.56
N LEU A 237 6.44 16.98 -5.27
CA LEU A 237 7.12 18.11 -4.65
C LEU A 237 6.12 19.10 -4.03
N GLU A 238 5.01 19.39 -4.72
CA GLU A 238 3.93 20.24 -4.21
C GLU A 238 3.28 19.64 -2.96
N THR A 239 3.04 18.32 -2.94
CA THR A 239 2.51 17.60 -1.77
C THR A 239 3.46 17.69 -0.60
N LYS A 240 4.76 17.43 -0.80
CA LYS A 240 5.77 17.56 0.26
C LYS A 240 5.82 18.98 0.81
N GLN A 241 5.81 19.99 -0.06
CA GLN A 241 5.78 21.38 0.35
C GLN A 241 4.56 21.68 1.23
N ARG A 242 3.36 21.29 0.79
CA ARG A 242 2.12 21.56 1.54
C ARG A 242 2.06 20.80 2.86
N LEU A 243 2.54 19.57 2.93
CA LEU A 243 2.69 18.83 4.19
C LEU A 243 3.67 19.53 5.15
N THR A 244 4.72 20.15 4.61
CA THR A 244 5.66 20.96 5.41
C THR A 244 5.00 22.24 5.93
N GLU A 245 4.24 22.94 5.09
CA GLU A 245 3.51 24.17 5.45
C GLU A 245 2.49 23.96 6.57
N ILE A 246 1.80 22.80 6.58
CA ILE A 246 0.88 22.44 7.68
C ILE A 246 1.55 21.76 8.88
N GLY A 247 2.89 21.64 8.89
CA GLY A 247 3.68 21.14 10.03
C GLY A 247 3.74 19.61 10.14
N MET A 248 3.23 18.86 9.18
CA MET A 248 3.27 17.39 9.20
C MET A 248 4.61 16.81 8.73
N VAL A 249 5.40 17.55 7.96
CA VAL A 249 6.73 17.16 7.46
C VAL A 249 7.76 18.17 7.91
N ASN A 250 8.88 17.68 8.42
CA ASN A 250 10.02 18.50 8.85
C ASN A 250 11.34 17.86 8.37
N ALA A 251 12.49 18.35 8.88
CA ALA A 251 13.82 17.88 8.48
C ALA A 251 14.11 16.43 8.90
N ASP A 252 13.44 15.92 9.93
CA ASP A 252 13.61 14.55 10.45
C ASP A 252 12.70 13.54 9.75
N THR A 253 11.70 14.01 8.98
CA THR A 253 10.79 13.16 8.22
C THR A 253 11.51 12.48 7.06
N ARG A 254 11.50 11.16 7.00
CA ARG A 254 11.93 10.41 5.81
C ARG A 254 10.82 10.39 4.78
N TYR A 255 11.06 10.99 3.63
CA TYR A 255 10.08 11.10 2.56
C TYR A 255 10.46 10.24 1.38
N PHE A 256 9.62 9.28 1.02
CA PHE A 256 9.85 8.35 -0.09
C PHE A 256 8.82 8.54 -1.20
N VAL A 257 9.27 8.36 -2.44
CA VAL A 257 8.40 8.09 -3.57
C VAL A 257 8.34 6.60 -3.85
N ASN A 258 7.17 6.12 -4.22
CA ASN A 258 6.89 4.71 -4.52
C ASN A 258 5.83 4.57 -5.62
N HIS A 259 5.41 3.34 -5.93
CA HIS A 259 4.33 3.04 -6.88
C HIS A 259 4.65 3.50 -8.32
N PHE A 260 5.77 3.00 -8.87
CA PHE A 260 6.27 3.44 -10.17
C PHE A 260 5.64 2.67 -11.32
N SER A 261 5.22 3.37 -12.39
CA SER A 261 4.87 2.75 -13.67
C SER A 261 6.06 2.82 -14.65
N HIS A 262 6.22 1.78 -15.47
CA HIS A 262 7.16 1.82 -16.59
C HIS A 262 6.83 2.92 -17.60
N ASN A 263 5.59 3.38 -17.63
CA ASN A 263 5.13 4.50 -18.45
C ASN A 263 5.67 5.85 -17.95
N GLY A 264 6.08 5.96 -16.69
CA GLY A 264 6.70 7.15 -16.12
C GLY A 264 8.12 7.44 -16.63
N HIS A 265 8.73 6.49 -17.37
CA HIS A 265 10.02 6.60 -18.06
C HIS A 265 11.26 6.84 -17.17
N GLY A 266 11.28 6.32 -15.94
CA GLY A 266 12.40 6.47 -15.01
C GLY A 266 13.06 5.14 -14.64
N THR A 267 14.40 5.02 -14.80
CA THR A 267 15.19 4.03 -14.07
C THR A 267 15.37 4.48 -12.62
N HIS A 268 15.72 3.56 -11.72
CA HIS A 268 15.94 3.91 -10.31
C HIS A 268 16.97 5.04 -10.16
N ALA A 269 18.08 4.96 -10.89
CA ALA A 269 19.13 6.00 -10.84
C ALA A 269 18.63 7.38 -11.32
N GLN A 270 17.82 7.43 -12.39
CA GLN A 270 17.23 8.68 -12.87
C GLN A 270 16.23 9.27 -11.87
N LEU A 271 15.48 8.42 -11.19
CA LEU A 271 14.58 8.86 -10.12
C LEU A 271 15.38 9.41 -8.92
N GLU A 272 16.44 8.72 -8.49
CA GLU A 272 17.35 9.22 -7.44
C GLU A 272 17.97 10.58 -7.82
N GLU A 273 18.44 10.74 -9.05
CA GLU A 273 18.99 12.01 -9.55
C GLU A 273 17.97 13.16 -9.47
N TYR A 274 16.69 12.86 -9.75
CA TYR A 274 15.63 13.87 -9.70
C TYR A 274 15.19 14.18 -8.25
N TYR A 275 15.01 13.17 -7.40
CA TYR A 275 14.36 13.35 -6.10
C TYR A 275 15.31 13.64 -4.94
N ASN A 276 16.53 13.07 -4.94
CA ASN A 276 17.47 13.24 -3.83
C ASN A 276 17.81 14.70 -3.54
N PRO A 277 17.97 15.60 -4.54
CA PRO A 277 18.23 17.03 -4.28
C PRO A 277 17.08 17.72 -3.50
N HIS A 278 15.90 17.15 -3.51
CA HIS A 278 14.73 17.63 -2.79
C HIS A 278 14.53 16.97 -1.42
N GLY A 279 15.50 16.16 -0.95
CA GLY A 279 15.39 15.38 0.29
C GLY A 279 14.25 14.35 0.22
N ILE A 280 14.08 13.72 -0.95
CA ILE A 280 13.11 12.65 -1.20
C ILE A 280 13.89 11.42 -1.63
N GLU A 281 13.65 10.30 -0.96
CA GLU A 281 14.28 9.01 -1.26
C GLU A 281 13.41 8.22 -2.26
N VAL A 282 14.05 7.37 -3.07
CA VAL A 282 13.35 6.50 -4.03
C VAL A 282 13.22 5.10 -3.44
N ALA A 283 12.00 4.66 -3.21
CA ALA A 283 11.75 3.31 -2.71
C ALA A 283 12.11 2.23 -3.75
N PHE A 284 12.41 1.05 -3.28
CA PHE A 284 12.70 -0.14 -4.08
C PHE A 284 12.30 -1.40 -3.31
N ASP A 285 12.15 -2.49 -4.03
CA ASP A 285 11.75 -3.78 -3.46
C ASP A 285 12.78 -4.31 -2.46
N GLY A 286 12.35 -4.54 -1.23
CA GLY A 286 13.19 -4.97 -0.12
C GLY A 286 13.80 -3.84 0.71
N LEU A 287 13.45 -2.58 0.44
CA LEU A 287 13.86 -1.46 1.30
C LEU A 287 13.30 -1.62 2.72
N GLU A 288 14.18 -1.57 3.70
CA GLU A 288 13.83 -1.56 5.12
C GLU A 288 13.89 -0.13 5.67
N ILE A 289 12.82 0.30 6.30
CA ILE A 289 12.69 1.62 6.94
C ILE A 289 12.50 1.39 8.44
N CYS A 290 13.52 1.72 9.23
CA CYS A 290 13.43 1.73 10.69
C CYS A 290 12.85 3.07 11.15
N LEU A 291 11.90 3.03 12.12
CA LEU A 291 11.18 4.17 12.65
C LEU A 291 11.77 4.67 13.98
#